data_52114b72b945254e45311b48c4984cf9
#
_entry.id   52114b72b945254e45311b48c4984cf9
#
_cell.length_a   1.000
_cell.length_b   1.000
_cell.length_c   1.000
_cell.angle_alpha   90.00
_cell.angle_beta   90.00
_cell.angle_gamma   90.00
#
_symmetry.space_group_name_H-M   'P 1'
#
loop_
_entity.id
_entity.type
_entity.pdbx_description
1 polymer ?
#
loop_
_entity_poly.entity_id
_entity_poly.type
_entity_poly.pdbx_seq_one_letter_code
_entity_poly.pdbx_strand_id
1 'polypeptide(L)'
;MIMVDVAHQEAIEQVILNLKAQVAGLNQQIEALSNLLEMKTEDVDIHDVPGQIKRAAAAVAGTDHLNMILVRGESYEMRERMIKEALDAQVHVTGVEQFVEDYEAGLRGGQVGTQKFKDTYDGYEVLVIENLEQLAGDKPKLQEEIFDRVYQRSEEGKLTILSGNAAFIIGSESEEYLHMLSLGKNVFVG
;
A
#
# COMPACT_ATOMS: atom_id res chain seq x y z
N MET A 1 58.99 -0.82 12.19
CA MET A 1 57.76 -0.85 13.00
C MET A 1 56.82 0.19 12.40
N ILE A 2 55.84 -0.25 11.62
CA ILE A 2 54.89 0.62 10.93
C ILE A 2 53.84 0.99 11.99
N MET A 3 53.84 2.23 12.43
CA MET A 3 52.74 2.78 13.24
C MET A 3 51.54 2.93 12.29
N VAL A 4 50.60 1.99 12.37
CA VAL A 4 49.30 2.17 11.73
C VAL A 4 48.64 3.31 12.48
N ASP A 5 48.26 4.36 11.73
CA ASP A 5 47.61 5.55 12.28
C ASP A 5 46.26 5.15 12.90
N VAL A 6 46.10 5.34 14.19
CA VAL A 6 44.88 5.00 14.97
C VAL A 6 43.65 5.61 14.32
N ALA A 7 43.77 6.80 13.75
CA ALA A 7 42.70 7.47 13.03
C ALA A 7 42.23 6.72 11.77
N HIS A 8 43.16 6.07 11.08
CA HIS A 8 42.83 5.22 9.92
C HIS A 8 42.08 3.94 10.35
N GLN A 9 42.46 3.37 11.47
CA GLN A 9 41.80 2.17 12.00
C GLN A 9 40.37 2.48 12.46
N GLU A 10 40.15 3.59 13.17
CA GLU A 10 38.81 4.06 13.56
C GLU A 10 37.93 4.36 12.35
N ALA A 11 38.47 4.99 11.29
CA ALA A 11 37.72 5.26 10.08
C ALA A 11 37.28 3.96 9.36
N ILE A 12 38.17 2.95 9.32
CA ILE A 12 37.83 1.64 8.74
C ILE A 12 36.77 0.92 9.56
N GLU A 13 36.85 0.95 10.89
CA GLU A 13 35.85 0.35 11.77
C GLU A 13 34.48 1.01 11.59
N GLN A 14 34.42 2.33 11.45
CA GLN A 14 33.17 3.06 11.19
C GLN A 14 32.56 2.69 9.82
N VAL A 15 33.38 2.55 8.78
CA VAL A 15 32.91 2.10 7.45
C VAL A 15 32.37 0.67 7.54
N ILE A 16 33.04 -0.22 8.25
CA ILE A 16 32.57 -1.60 8.46
C ILE A 16 31.23 -1.61 9.21
N LEU A 17 31.09 -0.76 10.22
CA LEU A 17 29.82 -0.66 10.98
C LEU A 17 28.66 -0.19 10.07
N ASN A 18 28.89 0.83 9.26
CA ASN A 18 27.91 1.35 8.32
C ASN A 18 27.51 0.30 7.25
N LEU A 19 28.50 -0.43 6.70
CA LEU A 19 28.24 -1.52 5.76
C LEU A 19 27.44 -2.65 6.38
N LYS A 20 27.71 -3.02 7.63
CA LYS A 20 26.92 -4.02 8.36
C LYS A 20 25.48 -3.58 8.57
N ALA A 21 25.23 -2.31 8.89
CA ALA A 21 23.90 -1.76 9.02
C ALA A 21 23.15 -1.78 7.68
N GLN A 22 23.80 -1.41 6.58
CA GLN A 22 23.20 -1.48 5.24
C GLN A 22 22.87 -2.92 4.82
N VAL A 23 23.76 -3.87 5.10
CA VAL A 23 23.53 -5.31 4.81
C VAL A 23 22.34 -5.83 5.64
N ALA A 24 22.23 -5.44 6.91
CA ALA A 24 21.09 -5.81 7.74
C ALA A 24 19.77 -5.26 7.18
N GLY A 25 19.75 -4.01 6.73
CA GLY A 25 18.57 -3.39 6.09
C GLY A 25 18.20 -4.10 4.77
N LEU A 26 19.17 -4.42 3.93
CA LEU A 26 18.93 -5.18 2.69
C LEU A 26 18.41 -6.60 2.98
N ASN A 27 18.91 -7.27 3.99
CA ASN A 27 18.43 -8.60 4.38
C ASN A 27 16.96 -8.54 4.88
N GLN A 28 16.58 -7.51 5.64
CA GLN A 28 15.18 -7.29 6.00
C GLN A 28 14.27 -7.06 4.78
N GLN A 29 14.74 -6.29 3.79
CA GLN A 29 14.02 -6.08 2.55
C GLN A 29 13.89 -7.38 1.73
N ILE A 30 14.95 -8.19 1.67
CA ILE A 30 14.93 -9.50 1.01
C ILE A 30 13.96 -10.45 1.72
N GLU A 31 13.95 -10.46 3.05
CA GLU A 31 13.03 -11.28 3.84
C GLU A 31 11.57 -10.83 3.65
N ALA A 32 11.31 -9.52 3.63
CA ALA A 32 9.98 -8.97 3.32
C ALA A 32 9.52 -9.33 1.89
N LEU A 33 10.43 -9.23 0.91
CA LEU A 33 10.16 -9.63 -0.47
C LEU A 33 9.99 -11.15 -0.61
N SER A 34 10.76 -11.95 0.13
CA SER A 34 10.61 -13.41 0.16
C SER A 34 9.29 -13.82 0.79
N ASN A 35 8.90 -13.18 1.89
CA ASN A 35 7.58 -13.39 2.50
C ASN A 35 6.44 -12.98 1.56
N LEU A 36 6.60 -11.90 0.79
CA LEU A 36 5.67 -11.52 -0.27
C LEU A 36 5.63 -12.53 -1.43
N LEU A 37 6.74 -13.21 -1.72
CA LEU A 37 6.84 -14.29 -2.71
C LEU A 37 6.40 -15.64 -2.14
N GLU A 38 6.62 -15.90 -0.84
CA GLU A 38 6.24 -17.14 -0.14
C GLU A 38 4.81 -17.13 0.38
N MET A 39 4.07 -16.00 0.32
CA MET A 39 2.60 -15.99 0.31
C MET A 39 2.08 -16.69 -0.96
N LYS A 40 2.78 -17.78 -1.30
CA LYS A 40 2.53 -18.67 -2.40
C LYS A 40 1.29 -19.51 -2.16
N THR A 41 0.46 -19.45 -3.14
CA THR A 41 -0.01 -20.66 -3.84
C THR A 41 -0.35 -21.83 -2.92
N GLU A 42 -1.17 -21.61 -1.90
CA GLU A 42 -2.26 -22.55 -1.66
C GLU A 42 -3.04 -22.56 -2.97
N ASP A 43 -3.53 -23.70 -3.45
CA ASP A 43 -4.23 -23.90 -4.71
C ASP A 43 -5.24 -22.78 -5.01
N VAL A 44 -4.73 -21.63 -5.39
CA VAL A 44 -5.51 -20.47 -5.75
C VAL A 44 -5.89 -20.73 -7.18
N ASP A 45 -7.16 -21.04 -7.43
CA ASP A 45 -7.69 -21.04 -8.76
C ASP A 45 -7.46 -19.63 -9.35
N ILE A 46 -6.38 -19.50 -10.11
CA ILE A 46 -5.97 -18.24 -10.75
C ILE A 46 -7.06 -17.70 -11.70
N HIS A 47 -8.04 -18.54 -12.05
CA HIS A 47 -9.16 -18.18 -12.90
C HIS A 47 -10.36 -17.59 -12.12
N ASP A 48 -10.42 -17.80 -10.79
CA ASP A 48 -11.48 -17.23 -9.93
C ASP A 48 -11.00 -15.99 -9.16
N VAL A 49 -10.59 -14.97 -9.89
CA VAL A 49 -10.15 -13.69 -9.29
C VAL A 49 -11.25 -13.01 -8.47
N PRO A 50 -12.51 -12.92 -8.92
CA PRO A 50 -13.59 -12.38 -8.08
C PRO A 50 -13.77 -13.15 -6.78
N GLY A 51 -13.71 -14.48 -6.80
CA GLY A 51 -13.75 -15.29 -5.59
C GLY A 51 -12.58 -15.05 -4.66
N GLN A 52 -11.38 -14.81 -5.18
CA GLN A 52 -10.21 -14.43 -4.36
C GLN A 52 -10.43 -13.08 -3.67
N ILE A 53 -10.92 -12.05 -4.38
CA ILE A 53 -11.23 -10.74 -3.81
C ILE A 53 -12.30 -10.90 -2.71
N LYS A 54 -13.34 -11.67 -2.95
CA LYS A 54 -14.41 -11.94 -1.98
C LYS A 54 -13.89 -12.63 -0.71
N ARG A 55 -13.04 -13.65 -0.86
CA ARG A 55 -12.39 -14.34 0.26
C ARG A 55 -11.44 -13.40 1.02
N ALA A 56 -10.67 -12.57 0.31
CA ALA A 56 -9.78 -11.60 0.92
C ALA A 56 -10.58 -10.56 1.73
N ALA A 57 -11.69 -10.04 1.18
CA ALA A 57 -12.57 -9.11 1.88
C ALA A 57 -13.14 -9.73 3.16
N ALA A 58 -13.62 -10.98 3.09
CA ALA A 58 -14.11 -11.70 4.26
C ALA A 58 -13.01 -11.98 5.30
N ALA A 59 -11.78 -12.22 4.85
CA ALA A 59 -10.65 -12.50 5.74
C ALA A 59 -10.13 -11.27 6.49
N VAL A 60 -10.25 -10.06 5.94
CA VAL A 60 -9.85 -8.82 6.63
C VAL A 60 -10.95 -8.25 7.50
N ALA A 61 -12.22 -8.58 7.22
CA ALA A 61 -13.36 -8.11 7.99
C ALA A 61 -13.31 -8.63 9.43
N GLY A 62 -13.37 -7.72 10.41
CA GLY A 62 -13.44 -8.07 11.84
C GLY A 62 -12.15 -8.62 12.44
N THR A 63 -11.00 -8.44 11.77
CA THR A 63 -9.68 -8.73 12.33
C THR A 63 -9.09 -7.50 12.99
N ASP A 64 -8.08 -7.67 13.86
CA ASP A 64 -7.27 -6.58 14.41
C ASP A 64 -6.29 -5.99 13.38
N HIS A 65 -6.39 -6.42 12.12
CA HIS A 65 -5.57 -5.95 11.00
C HIS A 65 -6.35 -4.90 10.19
N LEU A 66 -5.62 -4.19 9.32
CA LEU A 66 -6.24 -3.22 8.42
C LEU A 66 -7.24 -3.90 7.48
N ASN A 67 -8.47 -3.36 7.40
CA ASN A 67 -9.49 -3.79 6.45
C ASN A 67 -9.13 -3.35 5.03
N MET A 68 -8.04 -3.91 4.51
CA MET A 68 -7.46 -3.50 3.24
C MET A 68 -7.07 -4.69 2.37
N ILE A 69 -7.38 -4.56 1.08
CA ILE A 69 -6.96 -5.49 0.03
C ILE A 69 -6.12 -4.74 -0.99
N LEU A 70 -5.07 -5.40 -1.47
CA LEU A 70 -4.25 -4.93 -2.59
C LEU A 70 -4.62 -5.75 -3.84
N VAL A 71 -5.18 -5.10 -4.86
CA VAL A 71 -5.49 -5.73 -6.15
C VAL A 71 -4.47 -5.28 -7.18
N ARG A 72 -3.71 -6.23 -7.71
CA ARG A 72 -2.61 -5.98 -8.64
C ARG A 72 -2.83 -6.64 -9.98
N GLY A 73 -2.57 -5.93 -11.05
CA GLY A 73 -2.64 -6.44 -12.41
C GLY A 73 -2.38 -5.32 -13.42
N GLU A 74 -1.98 -5.68 -14.63
CA GLU A 74 -1.57 -4.70 -15.64
C GLU A 74 -2.77 -3.93 -16.23
N SER A 75 -3.92 -4.60 -16.44
CA SER A 75 -5.09 -3.95 -17.02
C SER A 75 -6.00 -3.32 -15.97
N TYR A 76 -6.18 -1.99 -16.06
CA TYR A 76 -7.13 -1.24 -15.25
C TYR A 76 -8.56 -1.78 -15.40
N GLU A 77 -9.04 -1.96 -16.64
CA GLU A 77 -10.40 -2.41 -16.92
C GLU A 77 -10.67 -3.81 -16.35
N MET A 78 -9.63 -4.64 -16.34
CA MET A 78 -9.76 -5.98 -15.78
C MET A 78 -9.83 -5.94 -14.26
N ARG A 79 -8.98 -5.14 -13.59
CA ARG A 79 -9.01 -4.99 -12.14
C ARG A 79 -10.37 -4.44 -11.69
N GLU A 80 -10.83 -3.33 -12.28
CA GLU A 80 -12.11 -2.71 -11.97
C GLU A 80 -13.28 -3.70 -12.14
N ARG A 81 -13.31 -4.43 -13.26
CA ARG A 81 -14.34 -5.45 -13.52
C ARG A 81 -14.34 -6.54 -12.46
N MET A 82 -13.17 -7.10 -12.13
CA MET A 82 -13.05 -8.18 -11.15
C MET A 82 -13.46 -7.72 -9.74
N ILE A 83 -13.13 -6.49 -9.37
CA ILE A 83 -13.56 -5.91 -8.08
C ILE A 83 -15.08 -5.75 -8.04
N LYS A 84 -15.68 -5.19 -9.08
CA LYS A 84 -17.15 -5.00 -9.17
C LYS A 84 -17.90 -6.34 -9.20
N GLU A 85 -17.36 -7.34 -9.88
CA GLU A 85 -17.94 -8.69 -9.93
C GLU A 85 -17.86 -9.41 -8.58
N ALA A 86 -16.78 -9.19 -7.84
CA ALA A 86 -16.57 -9.82 -6.53
C ALA A 86 -17.48 -9.26 -5.43
N LEU A 87 -17.80 -7.98 -5.49
CA LEU A 87 -18.46 -7.25 -4.41
C LEU A 87 -19.84 -6.78 -4.85
N ASP A 88 -20.87 -7.38 -4.26
CA ASP A 88 -22.29 -7.01 -4.46
C ASP A 88 -22.65 -5.67 -3.78
N ALA A 89 -21.72 -5.07 -3.05
CA ALA A 89 -21.92 -3.84 -2.29
C ALA A 89 -21.83 -2.58 -3.18
N GLN A 90 -22.29 -1.45 -2.65
CA GLN A 90 -22.03 -0.14 -3.25
C GLN A 90 -20.53 0.18 -3.17
N VAL A 91 -19.84 -0.13 -4.27
CA VAL A 91 -18.41 0.12 -4.41
C VAL A 91 -18.22 1.52 -5.00
N HIS A 92 -17.52 2.38 -4.27
CA HIS A 92 -17.05 3.65 -4.82
C HIS A 92 -15.65 3.46 -5.38
N VAL A 93 -15.51 3.69 -6.68
CA VAL A 93 -14.23 3.60 -7.38
C VAL A 93 -13.75 5.01 -7.74
N THR A 94 -12.54 5.34 -7.33
CA THR A 94 -11.87 6.60 -7.68
C THR A 94 -10.46 6.30 -8.19
N GLY A 95 -10.02 7.04 -9.22
CA GLY A 95 -8.62 7.04 -9.61
C GLY A 95 -7.78 7.93 -8.69
N VAL A 96 -6.48 7.66 -8.60
CA VAL A 96 -5.55 8.51 -7.85
C VAL A 96 -5.62 9.97 -8.30
N GLU A 97 -5.76 10.25 -9.59
CA GLU A 97 -5.88 11.63 -10.11
C GLU A 97 -7.06 12.37 -9.49
N GLN A 98 -8.24 11.76 -9.47
CA GLN A 98 -9.43 12.35 -8.87
C GLN A 98 -9.28 12.50 -7.35
N PHE A 99 -8.71 11.50 -6.68
CA PHE A 99 -8.41 11.58 -5.25
C PHE A 99 -7.51 12.78 -4.92
N VAL A 100 -6.47 13.01 -5.74
CA VAL A 100 -5.55 14.14 -5.60
C VAL A 100 -6.28 15.48 -5.81
N GLU A 101 -7.10 15.59 -6.86
CA GLU A 101 -7.87 16.80 -7.16
C GLU A 101 -8.83 17.14 -6.00
N ASP A 102 -9.51 16.14 -5.45
CA ASP A 102 -10.43 16.32 -4.33
C ASP A 102 -9.69 16.69 -3.04
N TYR A 103 -8.53 16.08 -2.80
CA TYR A 103 -7.67 16.43 -1.66
C TYR A 103 -7.17 17.86 -1.75
N GLU A 104 -6.64 18.27 -2.89
CA GLU A 104 -6.19 19.64 -3.12
C GLU A 104 -7.33 20.66 -3.02
N ALA A 105 -8.53 20.32 -3.53
CA ALA A 105 -9.71 21.16 -3.39
C ALA A 105 -10.10 21.27 -1.90
N GLY A 106 -10.00 20.19 -1.14
CA GLY A 106 -10.18 20.18 0.30
C GLY A 106 -9.23 21.14 1.00
N LEU A 107 -7.92 21.07 0.68
CA LEU A 107 -6.92 21.97 1.24
C LEU A 107 -7.19 23.45 0.92
N ARG A 108 -7.58 23.76 -0.34
CA ARG A 108 -7.97 25.13 -0.75
C ARG A 108 -9.21 25.63 0.01
N GLY A 109 -10.11 24.75 0.39
CA GLY A 109 -11.28 25.06 1.21
C GLY A 109 -10.99 25.23 2.71
N GLY A 110 -9.72 25.13 3.12
CA GLY A 110 -9.29 25.23 4.52
C GLY A 110 -9.86 24.10 5.37
N GLN A 111 -10.04 24.34 6.67
CA GLN A 111 -10.47 23.30 7.60
C GLN A 111 -11.82 22.65 7.21
N VAL A 112 -12.78 23.46 6.73
CA VAL A 112 -14.09 22.95 6.31
C VAL A 112 -13.97 22.08 5.05
N GLY A 113 -13.16 22.50 4.08
CA GLY A 113 -12.92 21.74 2.87
C GLY A 113 -12.21 20.42 3.14
N THR A 114 -11.19 20.45 3.99
CA THR A 114 -10.46 19.24 4.40
C THR A 114 -11.38 18.25 5.13
N GLN A 115 -12.23 18.75 6.05
CA GLN A 115 -13.17 17.87 6.75
C GLN A 115 -14.18 17.25 5.77
N LYS A 116 -14.72 18.05 4.84
CA LYS A 116 -15.65 17.54 3.83
C LYS A 116 -15.01 16.46 2.96
N PHE A 117 -13.73 16.62 2.55
CA PHE A 117 -12.99 15.60 1.83
C PHE A 117 -12.92 14.30 2.64
N LYS A 118 -12.51 14.38 3.90
CA LYS A 118 -12.43 13.24 4.81
C LYS A 118 -13.78 12.54 4.98
N ASP A 119 -14.82 13.28 5.31
CA ASP A 119 -16.18 12.75 5.49
C ASP A 119 -16.68 12.04 4.23
N THR A 120 -16.32 12.56 3.04
CA THR A 120 -16.71 11.97 1.76
C THR A 120 -16.04 10.60 1.57
N TYR A 121 -14.73 10.53 1.70
CA TYR A 121 -13.97 9.29 1.46
C TYR A 121 -14.16 8.26 2.57
N ASP A 122 -14.30 8.71 3.82
CA ASP A 122 -14.59 7.81 4.95
C ASP A 122 -16.05 7.34 4.96
N GLY A 123 -16.95 8.06 4.27
CA GLY A 123 -18.39 7.73 4.20
C GLY A 123 -18.74 6.47 3.40
N TYR A 124 -17.91 6.06 2.46
CA TYR A 124 -18.19 4.89 1.61
C TYR A 124 -18.01 3.56 2.38
N GLU A 125 -18.91 2.59 2.16
CA GLU A 125 -18.76 1.23 2.73
C GLU A 125 -17.55 0.50 2.13
N VAL A 126 -17.40 0.55 0.82
CA VAL A 126 -16.25 0.03 0.09
C VAL A 126 -15.66 1.14 -0.76
N LEU A 127 -14.42 1.50 -0.50
CA LEU A 127 -13.64 2.45 -1.27
C LEU A 127 -12.59 1.72 -2.08
N VAL A 128 -12.53 2.00 -3.38
CA VAL A 128 -11.46 1.54 -4.27
C VAL A 128 -10.68 2.74 -4.76
N ILE A 129 -9.37 2.73 -4.54
CA ILE A 129 -8.44 3.72 -5.10
C ILE A 129 -7.58 3.02 -6.16
N GLU A 130 -7.78 3.42 -7.41
CA GLU A 130 -7.15 2.83 -8.60
C GLU A 130 -5.92 3.62 -9.06
N ASN A 131 -5.07 2.93 -9.84
CA ASN A 131 -3.89 3.52 -10.49
C ASN A 131 -2.84 4.03 -9.51
N LEU A 132 -2.62 3.28 -8.42
CA LEU A 132 -1.67 3.65 -7.36
C LEU A 132 -0.22 3.78 -7.85
N GLU A 133 0.13 3.20 -9.00
CA GLU A 133 1.43 3.41 -9.64
C GLU A 133 1.72 4.88 -9.96
N GLN A 134 0.69 5.72 -10.06
CA GLN A 134 0.85 7.16 -10.27
C GLN A 134 1.32 7.90 -9.00
N LEU A 135 1.27 7.24 -7.84
CA LEU A 135 1.87 7.74 -6.59
C LEU A 135 3.35 7.40 -6.46
N ALA A 136 3.89 6.60 -7.37
CA ALA A 136 5.32 6.31 -7.39
C ALA A 136 6.12 7.62 -7.53
N GLY A 137 7.22 7.74 -6.74
CA GLY A 137 8.02 8.94 -6.67
C GLY A 137 7.68 9.84 -5.49
N ASP A 138 8.18 11.07 -5.52
CA ASP A 138 8.17 12.04 -4.41
C ASP A 138 6.79 12.66 -4.17
N LYS A 139 5.87 11.86 -3.62
CA LYS A 139 4.52 12.31 -3.20
C LYS A 139 4.18 11.88 -1.76
N PRO A 140 5.06 12.09 -0.77
CA PRO A 140 4.89 11.53 0.57
C PRO A 140 3.58 11.99 1.24
N LYS A 141 3.18 13.25 1.07
CA LYS A 141 1.93 13.76 1.66
C LYS A 141 0.67 13.09 1.13
N LEU A 142 0.65 12.67 -0.12
CA LEU A 142 -0.48 11.94 -0.68
C LEU A 142 -0.48 10.49 -0.19
N GLN A 143 0.69 9.89 -0.05
CA GLN A 143 0.84 8.57 0.53
C GLN A 143 0.39 8.55 1.99
N GLU A 144 0.77 9.58 2.78
CA GLU A 144 0.30 9.78 4.16
C GLU A 144 -1.23 9.93 4.22
N GLU A 145 -1.85 10.73 3.34
CA GLU A 145 -3.30 10.92 3.33
C GLU A 145 -4.05 9.62 2.98
N ILE A 146 -3.54 8.83 2.02
CA ILE A 146 -4.12 7.50 1.72
C ILE A 146 -3.99 6.58 2.93
N PHE A 147 -2.82 6.58 3.59
CA PHE A 147 -2.60 5.82 4.81
C PHE A 147 -3.63 6.19 5.89
N ASP A 148 -3.80 7.49 6.15
CA ASP A 148 -4.75 8.00 7.13
C ASP A 148 -6.19 7.56 6.81
N ARG A 149 -6.60 7.60 5.51
CA ARG A 149 -7.94 7.15 5.11
C ARG A 149 -8.10 5.64 5.30
N VAL A 150 -7.12 4.84 4.90
CA VAL A 150 -7.17 3.38 5.11
C VAL A 150 -7.30 3.06 6.60
N TYR A 151 -6.50 3.70 7.43
CA TYR A 151 -6.49 3.48 8.87
C TYR A 151 -7.84 3.87 9.50
N GLN A 152 -8.31 5.10 9.26
CA GLN A 152 -9.57 5.60 9.80
C GLN A 152 -10.76 4.72 9.39
N ARG A 153 -10.82 4.33 8.13
CA ARG A 153 -11.88 3.47 7.59
C ARG A 153 -11.82 2.06 8.20
N SER A 154 -10.61 1.56 8.44
CA SER A 154 -10.41 0.26 9.09
C SER A 154 -10.93 0.25 10.52
N GLU A 155 -10.71 1.34 11.29
CA GLU A 155 -11.28 1.50 12.63
C GLU A 155 -12.82 1.50 12.63
N GLU A 156 -13.44 1.97 11.56
CA GLU A 156 -14.89 1.95 11.36
C GLU A 156 -15.40 0.62 10.75
N GLY A 157 -14.53 -0.35 10.54
CA GLY A 157 -14.86 -1.65 9.94
C GLY A 157 -15.14 -1.62 8.43
N LYS A 158 -14.80 -0.51 7.75
CA LYS A 158 -15.04 -0.31 6.31
C LYS A 158 -13.88 -0.83 5.48
N LEU A 159 -14.21 -1.41 4.32
CA LEU A 159 -13.21 -1.98 3.41
C LEU A 159 -12.57 -0.91 2.53
N THR A 160 -11.25 -0.97 2.38
CA THR A 160 -10.51 -0.20 1.37
C THR A 160 -9.77 -1.15 0.43
N ILE A 161 -9.91 -0.94 -0.87
CA ILE A 161 -9.18 -1.66 -1.90
C ILE A 161 -8.23 -0.69 -2.58
N LEU A 162 -6.95 -1.01 -2.51
CA LEU A 162 -5.90 -0.28 -3.21
C LEU A 162 -5.52 -1.07 -4.45
N SER A 163 -5.62 -0.45 -5.62
CA SER A 163 -5.48 -1.15 -6.90
C SER A 163 -4.48 -0.45 -7.82
N GLY A 164 -3.65 -1.26 -8.49
CA GLY A 164 -2.63 -0.74 -9.39
C GLY A 164 -1.86 -1.84 -10.10
N ASN A 165 -0.91 -1.46 -10.96
CA ASN A 165 0.00 -2.43 -11.57
C ASN A 165 1.05 -2.92 -10.54
N ALA A 166 1.91 -3.86 -10.94
CA ALA A 166 2.91 -4.44 -10.05
C ALA A 166 3.91 -3.40 -9.50
N ALA A 167 4.08 -2.27 -10.20
CA ALA A 167 5.06 -1.24 -9.85
C ALA A 167 4.62 -0.28 -8.72
N PHE A 168 3.37 -0.28 -8.30
CA PHE A 168 2.90 0.71 -7.34
C PHE A 168 3.51 0.58 -5.92
N ILE A 169 4.11 -0.56 -5.62
CA ILE A 169 4.87 -0.79 -4.38
C ILE A 169 6.32 -0.31 -4.52
N ILE A 170 6.84 -0.30 -5.76
CA ILE A 170 8.23 0.01 -6.05
C ILE A 170 8.33 1.51 -6.28
N GLY A 171 8.72 2.28 -5.31
CA GLY A 171 8.93 3.72 -5.49
C GLY A 171 8.27 4.59 -4.44
N SER A 172 7.74 3.99 -3.39
CA SER A 172 7.34 4.71 -2.20
C SER A 172 8.55 5.01 -1.34
N GLU A 173 8.72 6.26 -0.92
CA GLU A 173 9.73 6.70 0.04
C GLU A 173 9.20 6.74 1.47
N SER A 174 7.87 6.66 1.67
CA SER A 174 7.27 6.62 3.00
C SER A 174 7.32 5.22 3.59
N GLU A 175 8.06 5.07 4.70
CA GLU A 175 8.15 3.80 5.44
C GLU A 175 6.77 3.36 5.98
N GLU A 176 5.95 4.30 6.45
CA GLU A 176 4.61 4.05 6.95
C GLU A 176 3.69 3.51 5.87
N TYR A 177 3.75 4.10 4.67
CA TYR A 177 2.96 3.64 3.53
C TYR A 177 3.39 2.26 3.06
N LEU A 178 4.70 1.99 2.98
CA LEU A 178 5.22 0.66 2.65
C LEU A 178 4.83 -0.38 3.69
N HIS A 179 4.89 -0.01 4.97
CA HIS A 179 4.46 -0.88 6.06
C HIS A 179 2.96 -1.19 5.94
N MET A 180 2.11 -0.19 5.71
CA MET A 180 0.68 -0.38 5.47
C MET A 180 0.44 -1.35 4.31
N LEU A 181 1.10 -1.14 3.16
CA LEU A 181 0.96 -2.03 2.00
C LEU A 181 1.38 -3.48 2.32
N SER A 182 2.34 -3.67 3.22
CA SER A 182 2.76 -5.01 3.65
C SER A 182 1.73 -5.75 4.51
N LEU A 183 0.82 -5.02 5.16
CA LEU A 183 -0.27 -5.58 5.98
C LEU A 183 -1.51 -5.97 5.16
N GLY A 184 -1.65 -5.46 3.94
CA GLY A 184 -2.80 -5.72 3.07
C GLY A 184 -2.80 -7.14 2.48
N LYS A 185 -4.00 -7.69 2.30
CA LYS A 185 -4.17 -8.95 1.55
C LYS A 185 -3.98 -8.72 0.06
N ASN A 186 -3.08 -9.49 -0.55
CA ASN A 186 -2.75 -9.35 -1.97
C ASN A 186 -3.62 -10.26 -2.83
N VAL A 187 -4.16 -9.72 -3.94
CA VAL A 187 -4.85 -10.44 -5.01
C VAL A 187 -4.25 -10.03 -6.34
N PHE A 188 -3.91 -11.01 -7.17
CA PHE A 188 -3.32 -10.77 -8.49
C PHE A 188 -4.35 -11.03 -9.58
N VAL A 189 -4.45 -10.08 -10.51
CA VAL A 189 -5.28 -10.14 -11.72
C VAL A 189 -4.35 -10.32 -12.89
N GLY A 190 -4.31 -11.52 -13.43
CA GLY A 190 -3.48 -11.90 -14.58
C GLY A 190 -4.07 -11.55 -15.92
#